data_75bb441e286c1919a10ba6fa6b54576a
#
_entry.id   75bb441e286c1919a10ba6fa6b54576a
#
_cell.length_a   1.000
_cell.length_b   1.000
_cell.length_c   1.000
_cell.angle_alpha   90.00
_cell.angle_beta   90.00
_cell.angle_gamma   90.00
#
_symmetry.space_group_name_H-M   'P 1'
#
loop_
_entity.id
_entity.type
_entity.pdbx_description
1 polymer ?
#
loop_
_entity_poly.entity_id
_entity_poly.type
_entity_poly.pdbx_seq_one_letter_code
_entity_poly.pdbx_strand_id
1 'polypeptide(L)'
;LPKRDMLLFPLVMFMSGWGLTIIDRLAPRFADRQTIWLGVSVGAMLLVAILPQTIHWLRSYRYVWFTIGMGLLFSTILLGSNPTGLSGTPQLWLGTAGVFFQPSEALKVILVAFLASYLAEQYPSLRTQGFASGNHLFSTSPRIYGPILMMWSLSIIVLIWQRDLGTAILFFMVFLILLYVATGYTFILLSGLLLIVIAGFTAYNLFGVVQLRVDIWLNPWPEADGRAFQLVQSLQAFAAGGIFGQGIGQGSPGYIPVVHSDFVFAAIAEEWGLLGSITVIVCIAIFITRGLRIAALQQGRPFRTLLAVGLTTLIGLQSLMIMGGVLRVLPLTGVTLPYLSYGGSSLLMSFIMVGLLLRLSAQEN
;
A
#
# COMPACT_ATOMS: atom_id res chain seq x y z
N LEU A 1 11.52 24.33 0.36
CA LEU A 1 10.46 24.32 -0.67
C LEU A 1 9.32 25.23 -0.18
N PRO A 2 9.37 26.54 -0.44
CA PRO A 2 8.37 27.46 0.05
C PRO A 2 6.97 27.09 -0.48
N LYS A 3 5.94 27.19 0.38
CA LYS A 3 4.52 26.91 0.10
C LYS A 3 4.13 25.43 -0.02
N ARG A 4 4.96 24.46 0.43
CA ARG A 4 4.61 23.04 0.48
C ARG A 4 4.27 22.61 1.90
N ASP A 5 3.65 21.43 2.01
CA ASP A 5 3.38 20.83 3.32
C ASP A 5 4.69 20.58 4.08
N MET A 6 4.84 21.22 5.25
CA MET A 6 6.08 21.18 6.03
C MET A 6 6.25 19.89 6.83
N LEU A 7 5.18 19.14 7.07
CA LEU A 7 5.21 17.96 7.96
C LEU A 7 5.43 16.65 7.22
N LEU A 8 5.01 16.54 5.95
CA LEU A 8 5.10 15.25 5.24
C LEU A 8 6.54 14.76 5.11
N PHE A 9 7.47 15.62 4.71
CA PHE A 9 8.85 15.20 4.52
C PHE A 9 9.55 14.81 5.83
N PRO A 10 9.56 15.66 6.89
CA PRO A 10 10.17 15.25 8.17
C PRO A 10 9.56 13.99 8.75
N LEU A 11 8.24 13.81 8.62
CA LEU A 11 7.54 12.64 9.14
C LEU A 11 8.01 11.34 8.47
N VAL A 12 8.07 11.31 7.14
CA VAL A 12 8.52 10.11 6.42
C VAL A 12 10.01 9.85 6.61
N MET A 13 10.83 10.89 6.74
CA MET A 13 12.25 10.74 7.06
C MET A 13 12.46 10.18 8.48
N PHE A 14 11.68 10.64 9.47
CA PHE A 14 11.68 10.09 10.81
C PHE A 14 11.34 8.59 10.81
N MET A 15 10.23 8.21 10.15
CA MET A 15 9.84 6.81 10.06
C MET A 15 10.89 5.97 9.33
N SER A 16 11.46 6.48 8.24
CA SER A 16 12.49 5.75 7.47
C SER A 16 13.81 5.62 8.23
N GLY A 17 14.21 6.65 8.97
CA GLY A 17 15.37 6.59 9.86
C GLY A 17 15.17 5.56 10.97
N TRP A 18 14.01 5.56 11.60
CA TRP A 18 13.66 4.56 12.62
C TRP A 18 13.63 3.14 12.02
N GLY A 19 12.98 2.95 10.87
CA GLY A 19 13.00 1.67 10.14
C GLY A 19 14.42 1.21 9.82
N LEU A 20 15.30 2.12 9.37
CA LEU A 20 16.69 1.79 9.05
C LEU A 20 17.46 1.32 10.29
N THR A 21 17.30 1.97 11.45
CA THR A 21 17.95 1.53 12.71
C THR A 21 17.48 0.14 13.15
N ILE A 22 16.19 -0.18 12.95
CA ILE A 22 15.64 -1.51 13.22
C ILE A 22 16.24 -2.56 12.25
N ILE A 23 16.27 -2.23 10.95
CA ILE A 23 16.79 -3.14 9.92
C ILE A 23 18.29 -3.38 10.13
N ASP A 24 19.07 -2.34 10.45
CA ASP A 24 20.51 -2.47 10.71
C ASP A 24 20.78 -3.45 11.85
N ARG A 25 19.97 -3.40 12.89
CA ARG A 25 20.12 -4.28 14.05
C ARG A 25 19.61 -5.70 13.80
N LEU A 26 18.44 -5.87 13.19
CA LEU A 26 17.81 -7.17 12.99
C LEU A 26 18.36 -7.95 11.80
N ALA A 27 18.83 -7.23 10.79
CA ALA A 27 19.26 -7.81 9.51
C ALA A 27 20.36 -6.93 8.86
N PRO A 28 21.58 -6.84 9.45
CA PRO A 28 22.64 -5.92 9.01
C PRO A 28 22.97 -6.05 7.52
N ARG A 29 22.90 -7.26 6.97
CA ARG A 29 23.16 -7.52 5.53
C ARG A 29 22.21 -6.76 4.59
N PHE A 30 21.07 -6.34 5.09
CA PHE A 30 20.09 -5.59 4.32
C PHE A 30 20.15 -4.08 4.56
N ALA A 31 20.83 -3.63 5.64
CA ALA A 31 20.90 -2.21 6.02
C ALA A 31 21.61 -1.36 4.96
N ASP A 32 22.75 -1.83 4.43
CA ASP A 32 23.49 -1.12 3.37
C ASP A 32 22.62 -0.93 2.13
N ARG A 33 21.92 -1.98 1.74
CA ARG A 33 21.01 -1.92 0.57
C ARG A 33 19.84 -0.97 0.83
N GLN A 34 19.26 -1.01 2.03
CA GLN A 34 18.16 -0.12 2.40
C GLN A 34 18.60 1.35 2.43
N THR A 35 19.84 1.61 2.88
CA THR A 35 20.42 2.96 2.86
C THR A 35 20.58 3.50 1.44
N ILE A 36 21.07 2.67 0.52
CA ILE A 36 21.16 3.04 -0.91
C ILE A 36 19.76 3.32 -1.47
N TRP A 37 18.80 2.42 -1.20
CA TRP A 37 17.42 2.61 -1.63
C TRP A 37 16.78 3.86 -1.03
N LEU A 38 17.09 4.21 0.22
CA LEU A 38 16.62 5.45 0.84
C LEU A 38 17.16 6.68 0.11
N GLY A 39 18.46 6.70 -0.20
CA GLY A 39 19.09 7.78 -0.99
C GLY A 39 18.42 7.95 -2.37
N VAL A 40 18.23 6.85 -3.10
CA VAL A 40 17.54 6.83 -4.41
C VAL A 40 16.09 7.31 -4.26
N SER A 41 15.39 6.86 -3.22
CA SER A 41 13.99 7.21 -2.96
C SER A 41 13.80 8.69 -2.65
N VAL A 42 14.69 9.27 -1.83
CA VAL A 42 14.70 10.71 -1.54
C VAL A 42 15.00 11.50 -2.80
N GLY A 43 15.97 11.07 -3.61
CA GLY A 43 16.28 11.69 -4.91
C GLY A 43 15.07 11.69 -5.85
N ALA A 44 14.41 10.53 -5.98
CA ALA A 44 13.19 10.39 -6.80
C ALA A 44 12.04 11.28 -6.28
N MET A 45 11.82 11.32 -4.97
CA MET A 45 10.83 12.19 -4.34
C MET A 45 11.09 13.66 -4.66
N LEU A 46 12.32 14.13 -4.50
CA LEU A 46 12.69 15.52 -4.79
C LEU A 46 12.49 15.85 -6.26
N LEU A 47 12.90 14.94 -7.15
CA LEU A 47 12.73 15.08 -8.60
C LEU A 47 11.24 15.24 -8.94
N VAL A 48 10.39 14.33 -8.47
CA VAL A 48 8.93 14.38 -8.68
C VAL A 48 8.33 15.65 -8.09
N ALA A 49 8.77 16.06 -6.91
CA ALA A 49 8.28 17.25 -6.24
C ALA A 49 8.67 18.55 -6.96
N ILE A 50 9.86 18.60 -7.59
CA ILE A 50 10.37 19.82 -8.24
C ILE A 50 9.82 19.94 -9.67
N LEU A 51 9.74 18.86 -10.43
CA LEU A 51 9.32 18.89 -11.82
C LEU A 51 7.86 19.38 -11.98
N PRO A 52 7.62 20.52 -12.66
CA PRO A 52 6.28 21.11 -12.72
C PRO A 52 5.30 20.28 -13.56
N GLN A 53 5.79 19.50 -14.49
CA GLN A 53 5.00 18.77 -15.48
C GLN A 53 4.55 17.39 -15.01
N THR A 54 5.04 16.89 -13.87
CA THR A 54 4.79 15.51 -13.41
C THR A 54 3.29 15.18 -13.32
N ILE A 55 2.50 16.09 -12.73
CA ILE A 55 1.04 15.89 -12.58
C ILE A 55 0.34 15.92 -13.94
N HIS A 56 0.79 16.79 -14.84
CA HIS A 56 0.27 16.86 -16.20
C HIS A 56 0.57 15.58 -17.00
N TRP A 57 1.79 15.07 -16.92
CA TRP A 57 2.20 13.82 -17.60
C TRP A 57 1.40 12.63 -17.09
N LEU A 58 1.20 12.49 -15.78
CA LEU A 58 0.39 11.42 -15.21
C LEU A 58 -1.05 11.45 -15.74
N ARG A 59 -1.63 12.64 -15.93
CA ARG A 59 -2.98 12.80 -16.46
C ARG A 59 -3.05 12.54 -17.96
N SER A 60 -2.16 13.18 -18.74
CA SER A 60 -2.22 13.16 -20.21
C SER A 60 -1.85 11.82 -20.80
N TYR A 61 -0.86 11.14 -20.19
CA TYR A 61 -0.37 9.84 -20.67
C TYR A 61 -0.86 8.66 -19.84
N ARG A 62 -2.06 8.75 -19.23
CA ARG A 62 -2.62 7.74 -18.34
C ARG A 62 -2.66 6.33 -18.92
N TYR A 63 -3.02 6.17 -20.19
CA TYR A 63 -3.05 4.85 -20.85
C TYR A 63 -1.65 4.30 -21.11
N VAL A 64 -0.69 5.18 -21.45
CA VAL A 64 0.72 4.79 -21.62
C VAL A 64 1.29 4.27 -20.31
N TRP A 65 1.09 5.01 -19.22
CA TRP A 65 1.52 4.58 -17.88
C TRP A 65 0.87 3.26 -17.48
N PHE A 66 -0.43 3.13 -17.72
CA PHE A 66 -1.15 1.88 -17.42
C PHE A 66 -0.61 0.71 -18.22
N THR A 67 -0.37 0.88 -19.53
CA THR A 67 0.20 -0.16 -20.40
C THR A 67 1.61 -0.55 -19.94
N ILE A 68 2.45 0.43 -19.58
CA ILE A 68 3.78 0.17 -19.02
C ILE A 68 3.67 -0.63 -17.71
N GLY A 69 2.80 -0.21 -16.79
CA GLY A 69 2.59 -0.90 -15.52
C GLY A 69 2.14 -2.35 -15.69
N MET A 70 1.19 -2.58 -16.60
CA MET A 70 0.72 -3.92 -16.95
C MET A 70 1.82 -4.74 -17.63
N GLY A 71 2.58 -4.15 -18.57
CA GLY A 71 3.71 -4.81 -19.21
C GLY A 71 4.78 -5.25 -18.21
N LEU A 72 5.12 -4.38 -17.25
CA LEU A 72 6.03 -4.71 -16.15
C LEU A 72 5.48 -5.85 -15.28
N LEU A 73 4.18 -5.85 -14.98
CA LEU A 73 3.57 -6.91 -14.21
C LEU A 73 3.56 -8.24 -14.99
N PHE A 74 3.20 -8.23 -16.26
CA PHE A 74 3.28 -9.42 -17.12
C PHE A 74 4.71 -9.93 -17.29
N SER A 75 5.70 -9.05 -17.32
CA SER A 75 7.10 -9.47 -17.42
C SER A 75 7.56 -10.30 -16.24
N THR A 76 6.96 -10.18 -15.06
CA THR A 76 7.25 -11.06 -13.91
C THR A 76 6.82 -12.50 -14.13
N ILE A 77 5.86 -12.75 -15.02
CA ILE A 77 5.44 -14.12 -15.35
C ILE A 77 6.53 -14.84 -16.16
N LEU A 78 7.23 -14.10 -17.03
CA LEU A 78 8.25 -14.65 -17.94
C LEU A 78 9.67 -14.57 -17.36
N LEU A 79 9.97 -13.46 -16.69
CA LEU A 79 11.33 -13.11 -16.24
C LEU A 79 11.42 -12.97 -14.71
N GLY A 80 10.33 -13.29 -14.01
CA GLY A 80 10.27 -13.15 -12.57
C GLY A 80 11.32 -14.01 -11.88
N SER A 81 11.82 -13.50 -10.77
CA SER A 81 12.76 -14.19 -9.88
C SER A 81 12.28 -14.08 -8.44
N ASN A 82 12.80 -14.95 -7.59
CA ASN A 82 12.62 -14.84 -6.15
C ASN A 82 13.98 -14.67 -5.48
N PRO A 83 14.20 -13.57 -4.73
CA PRO A 83 15.46 -13.32 -4.03
C PRO A 83 15.84 -14.41 -3.03
N THR A 84 14.88 -15.19 -2.53
CA THR A 84 15.15 -16.27 -1.55
C THR A 84 15.70 -17.54 -2.20
N GLY A 85 15.59 -17.70 -3.52
CA GLY A 85 16.03 -18.88 -4.24
C GLY A 85 15.25 -20.17 -3.93
N LEU A 86 14.19 -20.11 -3.14
CA LEU A 86 13.39 -21.28 -2.77
C LEU A 86 12.46 -21.68 -3.92
N SER A 87 12.49 -22.95 -4.30
CA SER A 87 11.61 -23.50 -5.32
C SER A 87 10.15 -23.49 -4.83
N GLY A 88 9.20 -23.12 -5.73
CA GLY A 88 7.77 -23.10 -5.42
C GLY A 88 7.26 -21.80 -4.78
N THR A 89 8.13 -20.84 -4.50
CA THR A 89 7.74 -19.50 -4.04
C THR A 89 7.36 -18.58 -5.21
N PRO A 90 6.45 -17.61 -5.02
CA PRO A 90 6.04 -16.70 -6.08
C PRO A 90 7.23 -15.89 -6.63
N GLN A 91 7.32 -15.77 -7.95
CA GLN A 91 8.35 -15.02 -8.64
C GLN A 91 7.85 -13.60 -8.94
N LEU A 92 7.88 -12.72 -7.93
CA LEU A 92 7.27 -11.39 -7.98
C LEU A 92 8.24 -10.27 -8.34
N TRP A 93 9.55 -10.57 -8.38
CA TRP A 93 10.60 -9.56 -8.56
C TRP A 93 11.27 -9.67 -9.92
N LEU A 94 11.57 -8.53 -10.51
CA LEU A 94 12.45 -8.40 -11.65
C LEU A 94 13.82 -7.92 -11.17
N GLY A 95 14.87 -8.57 -11.61
CA GLY A 95 16.22 -8.13 -11.27
C GLY A 95 17.23 -9.26 -11.21
N THR A 96 18.49 -8.85 -11.12
CA THR A 96 19.66 -9.73 -11.05
C THR A 96 20.71 -9.12 -10.11
N ALA A 97 21.70 -9.91 -9.72
CA ALA A 97 22.86 -9.46 -8.95
C ALA A 97 22.51 -8.72 -7.63
N GLY A 98 21.37 -9.09 -7.00
CA GLY A 98 20.99 -8.53 -5.70
C GLY A 98 20.20 -7.23 -5.74
N VAL A 99 19.93 -6.68 -6.92
CA VAL A 99 19.00 -5.55 -7.10
C VAL A 99 17.69 -6.09 -7.66
N PHE A 100 16.64 -6.04 -6.84
CA PHE A 100 15.31 -6.57 -7.19
C PHE A 100 14.28 -5.46 -7.11
N PHE A 101 13.44 -5.38 -8.13
CA PHE A 101 12.32 -4.47 -8.21
C PHE A 101 11.02 -5.25 -8.33
N GLN A 102 10.02 -4.90 -7.52
CA GLN A 102 8.69 -5.50 -7.54
C GLN A 102 7.74 -4.62 -8.35
N PRO A 103 7.34 -5.03 -9.57
CA PRO A 103 6.48 -4.23 -10.44
C PRO A 103 5.11 -3.89 -9.87
N SER A 104 4.54 -4.72 -9.01
CA SER A 104 3.27 -4.43 -8.35
C SER A 104 3.34 -3.16 -7.49
N GLU A 105 4.51 -2.78 -6.96
CA GLU A 105 4.70 -1.53 -6.23
C GLU A 105 4.51 -0.30 -7.14
N ALA A 106 5.09 -0.32 -8.35
CA ALA A 106 4.89 0.74 -9.33
C ALA A 106 3.42 0.78 -9.81
N LEU A 107 2.83 -0.39 -10.05
CA LEU A 107 1.45 -0.50 -10.52
C LEU A 107 0.46 0.13 -9.54
N LYS A 108 0.70 0.06 -8.22
CA LYS A 108 -0.14 0.75 -7.21
C LYS A 108 -0.30 2.24 -7.51
N VAL A 109 0.82 2.93 -7.75
CA VAL A 109 0.83 4.37 -8.03
C VAL A 109 0.22 4.68 -9.39
N ILE A 110 0.57 3.90 -10.40
CA ILE A 110 0.05 4.03 -11.77
C ILE A 110 -1.48 3.84 -11.78
N LEU A 111 -1.98 2.83 -11.08
CA LEU A 111 -3.41 2.55 -11.01
C LEU A 111 -4.19 3.69 -10.33
N VAL A 112 -3.67 4.22 -9.22
CA VAL A 112 -4.25 5.39 -8.55
C VAL A 112 -4.29 6.59 -9.50
N ALA A 113 -3.20 6.89 -10.20
CA ALA A 113 -3.14 8.00 -11.15
C ALA A 113 -4.11 7.80 -12.34
N PHE A 114 -4.20 6.57 -12.85
CA PHE A 114 -5.13 6.19 -13.90
C PHE A 114 -6.58 6.38 -13.47
N LEU A 115 -6.96 5.81 -12.31
CA LEU A 115 -8.32 5.91 -11.77
C LEU A 115 -8.70 7.36 -11.47
N ALA A 116 -7.80 8.12 -10.83
CA ALA A 116 -8.02 9.53 -10.55
C ALA A 116 -8.22 10.35 -11.84
N SER A 117 -7.43 10.08 -12.89
CA SER A 117 -7.56 10.76 -14.18
C SER A 117 -8.87 10.40 -14.88
N TYR A 118 -9.22 9.12 -14.90
CA TYR A 118 -10.42 8.64 -15.55
C TYR A 118 -11.69 9.13 -14.85
N LEU A 119 -11.77 8.99 -13.52
CA LEU A 119 -12.91 9.46 -12.73
C LEU A 119 -13.07 10.98 -12.80
N ALA A 120 -11.96 11.73 -12.84
CA ALA A 120 -12.01 13.18 -12.98
C ALA A 120 -12.60 13.65 -14.31
N GLU A 121 -12.40 12.89 -15.38
CA GLU A 121 -13.00 13.18 -16.70
C GLU A 121 -14.51 12.91 -16.72
N GLN A 122 -14.94 11.85 -16.03
CA GLN A 122 -16.35 11.49 -15.90
C GLN A 122 -17.08 12.24 -14.76
N TYR A 123 -16.36 13.01 -13.94
CA TYR A 123 -16.89 13.68 -12.75
C TYR A 123 -18.16 14.52 -13.02
N PRO A 124 -18.26 15.34 -14.12
CA PRO A 124 -19.46 16.11 -14.39
C PRO A 124 -20.69 15.22 -14.62
N SER A 125 -20.55 14.13 -15.37
CA SER A 125 -21.64 13.20 -15.67
C SER A 125 -22.05 12.36 -14.47
N LEU A 126 -21.10 11.97 -13.62
CA LEU A 126 -21.37 11.23 -12.40
C LEU A 126 -22.17 12.06 -11.38
N ARG A 127 -21.86 13.35 -11.27
CA ARG A 127 -22.52 14.24 -10.31
C ARG A 127 -23.89 14.72 -10.77
N THR A 128 -24.08 15.02 -12.05
CA THR A 128 -25.37 15.49 -12.58
C THR A 128 -26.42 14.40 -12.61
N GLN A 129 -26.06 13.16 -12.92
CA GLN A 129 -27.00 12.03 -12.93
C GLN A 129 -27.43 11.63 -11.50
N GLY A 130 -26.58 11.86 -10.50
CA GLY A 130 -26.91 11.58 -9.11
C GLY A 130 -27.95 12.48 -8.49
N PHE A 131 -28.06 13.72 -8.92
CA PHE A 131 -29.07 14.68 -8.43
C PHE A 131 -30.41 14.59 -9.16
N ALA A 132 -30.43 14.07 -10.40
CA ALA A 132 -31.64 14.08 -11.23
C ALA A 132 -32.52 12.82 -11.08
N SER A 133 -32.02 11.74 -10.51
CA SER A 133 -32.74 10.47 -10.44
C SER A 133 -32.66 9.84 -9.06
N GLY A 134 -33.69 10.06 -8.24
CA GLY A 134 -33.79 9.55 -6.87
C GLY A 134 -33.81 8.01 -6.73
N ASN A 135 -33.70 7.21 -7.81
CA ASN A 135 -33.87 5.77 -7.71
C ASN A 135 -33.08 4.89 -8.70
N HIS A 136 -32.13 5.41 -9.49
CA HIS A 136 -31.47 4.54 -10.46
C HIS A 136 -29.96 4.55 -10.36
N LEU A 137 -29.43 3.74 -9.42
CA LEU A 137 -28.01 3.35 -9.33
C LEU A 137 -27.47 2.69 -10.63
N PHE A 138 -28.36 2.20 -11.49
CA PHE A 138 -28.04 1.46 -12.73
C PHE A 138 -28.30 2.24 -14.02
N SER A 139 -28.73 3.50 -13.96
CA SER A 139 -28.94 4.29 -15.17
C SER A 139 -27.66 4.88 -15.78
N THR A 140 -26.52 4.71 -15.10
CA THR A 140 -25.24 5.19 -15.63
C THR A 140 -24.78 4.26 -16.75
N SER A 141 -24.53 4.83 -17.93
CA SER A 141 -24.23 4.02 -19.11
C SER A 141 -23.03 3.09 -18.88
N PRO A 142 -23.07 1.82 -19.35
CA PRO A 142 -21.96 0.86 -19.25
C PRO A 142 -20.64 1.40 -19.80
N ARG A 143 -20.71 2.41 -20.67
CA ARG A 143 -19.55 3.11 -21.26
C ARG A 143 -18.69 3.83 -20.21
N ILE A 144 -19.25 4.21 -19.05
CA ILE A 144 -18.53 4.92 -17.99
C ILE A 144 -17.78 3.93 -17.11
N TYR A 145 -18.43 2.84 -16.70
CA TYR A 145 -17.83 1.87 -15.76
C TYR A 145 -17.07 0.74 -16.48
N GLY A 146 -17.45 0.43 -17.73
CA GLY A 146 -16.86 -0.67 -18.46
C GLY A 146 -15.32 -0.62 -18.52
N PRO A 147 -14.69 0.45 -19.02
CA PRO A 147 -13.24 0.53 -19.10
C PRO A 147 -12.54 0.51 -17.73
N ILE A 148 -13.14 1.12 -16.69
CA ILE A 148 -12.59 1.09 -15.34
C ILE A 148 -12.55 -0.34 -14.81
N LEU A 149 -13.71 -1.02 -14.87
CA LEU A 149 -13.84 -2.40 -14.39
C LEU A 149 -12.98 -3.36 -15.19
N MET A 150 -12.92 -3.19 -16.51
CA MET A 150 -12.09 -4.03 -17.38
C MET A 150 -10.61 -3.90 -17.03
N MET A 151 -10.08 -2.68 -16.94
CA MET A 151 -8.66 -2.46 -16.62
C MET A 151 -8.32 -2.89 -15.20
N TRP A 152 -9.24 -2.64 -14.26
CA TRP A 152 -9.09 -3.07 -12.88
C TRP A 152 -9.15 -4.60 -12.75
N SER A 153 -10.12 -5.26 -13.40
CA SER A 153 -10.23 -6.72 -13.43
C SER A 153 -8.97 -7.37 -14.02
N LEU A 154 -8.43 -6.79 -15.08
CA LEU A 154 -7.20 -7.28 -15.69
C LEU A 154 -6.01 -7.20 -14.71
N SER A 155 -5.87 -6.07 -14.01
CA SER A 155 -4.82 -5.93 -12.97
C SER A 155 -4.97 -6.97 -11.86
N ILE A 156 -6.19 -7.22 -11.40
CA ILE A 156 -6.47 -8.21 -10.36
C ILE A 156 -6.22 -9.64 -10.85
N ILE A 157 -6.64 -9.98 -12.07
CA ILE A 157 -6.40 -11.32 -12.62
C ILE A 157 -4.90 -11.62 -12.62
N VAL A 158 -4.07 -10.67 -13.05
CA VAL A 158 -2.61 -10.85 -13.05
C VAL A 158 -2.06 -10.97 -11.62
N LEU A 159 -2.57 -10.16 -10.67
CA LEU A 159 -2.16 -10.25 -9.26
C LEU A 159 -2.57 -11.57 -8.60
N ILE A 160 -3.77 -12.09 -8.91
CA ILE A 160 -4.21 -13.40 -8.43
C ILE A 160 -3.34 -14.51 -9.02
N TRP A 161 -2.99 -14.40 -10.32
CA TRP A 161 -2.08 -15.34 -10.97
C TRP A 161 -0.71 -15.37 -10.28
N GLN A 162 -0.21 -14.23 -9.87
CA GLN A 162 1.02 -14.10 -9.09
C GLN A 162 0.86 -14.50 -7.61
N ARG A 163 -0.36 -14.80 -7.15
CA ARG A 163 -0.69 -15.13 -5.75
C ARG A 163 -0.45 -13.97 -4.76
N ASP A 164 -0.48 -12.73 -5.25
CA ASP A 164 -0.36 -11.52 -4.43
C ASP A 164 -1.75 -10.95 -4.09
N LEU A 165 -2.47 -11.71 -3.26
CA LEU A 165 -3.83 -11.37 -2.86
C LEU A 165 -3.90 -10.13 -1.97
N GLY A 166 -2.85 -9.85 -1.19
CA GLY A 166 -2.78 -8.66 -0.34
C GLY A 166 -2.84 -7.38 -1.18
N THR A 167 -2.02 -7.30 -2.22
CA THR A 167 -2.01 -6.16 -3.15
C THR A 167 -3.33 -6.08 -3.95
N ALA A 168 -3.95 -7.22 -4.30
CA ALA A 168 -5.25 -7.23 -4.97
C ALA A 168 -6.37 -6.61 -4.11
N ILE A 169 -6.46 -6.99 -2.83
CA ILE A 169 -7.42 -6.41 -1.88
C ILE A 169 -7.16 -4.91 -1.71
N LEU A 170 -5.89 -4.51 -1.58
CA LEU A 170 -5.50 -3.11 -1.46
C LEU A 170 -5.99 -2.29 -2.65
N PHE A 171 -5.79 -2.78 -3.87
CA PHE A 171 -6.27 -2.10 -5.08
C PHE A 171 -7.78 -1.96 -5.10
N PHE A 172 -8.50 -3.01 -4.73
CA PHE A 172 -9.96 -2.97 -4.69
C PHE A 172 -10.47 -1.94 -3.68
N MET A 173 -9.89 -1.91 -2.49
CA MET A 173 -10.24 -0.94 -1.46
C MET A 173 -9.98 0.51 -1.91
N VAL A 174 -8.81 0.77 -2.51
CA VAL A 174 -8.48 2.11 -3.05
C VAL A 174 -9.46 2.50 -4.17
N PHE A 175 -9.79 1.56 -5.06
CA PHE A 175 -10.79 1.77 -6.11
C PHE A 175 -12.15 2.16 -5.53
N LEU A 176 -12.64 1.43 -4.52
CA LEU A 176 -13.92 1.73 -3.87
C LEU A 176 -13.94 3.11 -3.23
N ILE A 177 -12.86 3.49 -2.56
CA ILE A 177 -12.76 4.80 -1.90
C ILE A 177 -12.72 5.92 -2.97
N LEU A 178 -11.94 5.76 -4.03
CA LEU A 178 -11.89 6.74 -5.11
C LEU A 178 -13.26 6.88 -5.80
N LEU A 179 -13.95 5.78 -6.02
CA LEU A 179 -15.26 5.77 -6.63
C LEU A 179 -16.31 6.42 -5.70
N TYR A 180 -16.25 6.14 -4.40
CA TYR A 180 -17.08 6.82 -3.40
C TYR A 180 -16.84 8.32 -3.37
N VAL A 181 -15.58 8.76 -3.35
CA VAL A 181 -15.24 10.20 -3.32
C VAL A 181 -15.66 10.90 -4.62
N ALA A 182 -15.61 10.21 -5.75
CA ALA A 182 -16.04 10.75 -7.05
C ALA A 182 -17.56 10.85 -7.17
N THR A 183 -18.31 9.91 -6.61
CA THR A 183 -19.76 9.80 -6.79
C THR A 183 -20.58 10.33 -5.61
N GLY A 184 -20.07 10.20 -4.39
CA GLY A 184 -20.78 10.52 -3.13
C GLY A 184 -21.74 9.43 -2.66
N TYR A 185 -21.83 8.27 -3.34
CA TYR A 185 -22.78 7.21 -3.01
C TYR A 185 -22.22 6.22 -1.98
N THR A 186 -22.73 6.24 -0.76
CA THR A 186 -22.36 5.31 0.32
C THR A 186 -22.68 3.85 -0.03
N PHE A 187 -23.70 3.61 -0.84
CA PHE A 187 -24.05 2.27 -1.30
C PHE A 187 -22.89 1.56 -2.03
N ILE A 188 -22.03 2.32 -2.71
CA ILE A 188 -20.84 1.78 -3.39
C ILE A 188 -19.88 1.15 -2.38
N LEU A 189 -19.66 1.79 -1.23
CA LEU A 189 -18.82 1.24 -0.17
C LEU A 189 -19.44 -0.03 0.41
N LEU A 190 -20.74 -0.01 0.71
CA LEU A 190 -21.44 -1.16 1.30
C LEU A 190 -21.46 -2.36 0.34
N SER A 191 -21.81 -2.13 -0.93
CA SER A 191 -21.81 -3.18 -1.94
C SER A 191 -20.40 -3.71 -2.22
N GLY A 192 -19.39 -2.84 -2.22
CA GLY A 192 -18.00 -3.22 -2.39
C GLY A 192 -17.47 -4.06 -1.22
N LEU A 193 -17.80 -3.69 0.02
CA LEU A 193 -17.46 -4.49 1.20
C LEU A 193 -18.14 -5.87 1.15
N LEU A 194 -19.40 -5.93 0.75
CA LEU A 194 -20.09 -7.22 0.55
C LEU A 194 -19.39 -8.06 -0.52
N LEU A 195 -18.97 -7.46 -1.62
CA LEU A 195 -18.19 -8.17 -2.67
C LEU A 195 -16.85 -8.69 -2.15
N ILE A 196 -16.15 -7.97 -1.26
CA ILE A 196 -14.92 -8.45 -0.62
C ILE A 196 -15.22 -9.71 0.21
N VAL A 197 -16.30 -9.69 0.99
CA VAL A 197 -16.69 -10.85 1.81
C VAL A 197 -17.01 -12.05 0.92
N ILE A 198 -17.80 -11.87 -0.14
CA ILE A 198 -18.14 -12.94 -1.10
C ILE A 198 -16.88 -13.45 -1.79
N ALA A 199 -16.00 -12.55 -2.27
CA ALA A 199 -14.74 -12.92 -2.92
C ALA A 199 -13.81 -13.66 -1.95
N GLY A 200 -13.73 -13.21 -0.69
CA GLY A 200 -12.96 -13.86 0.36
C GLY A 200 -13.45 -15.28 0.66
N PHE A 201 -14.77 -15.47 0.78
CA PHE A 201 -15.36 -16.78 0.96
C PHE A 201 -15.12 -17.71 -0.24
N THR A 202 -15.25 -17.19 -1.44
CA THR A 202 -14.95 -17.93 -2.68
C THR A 202 -13.47 -18.31 -2.75
N ALA A 203 -12.59 -17.35 -2.44
CA ALA A 203 -11.15 -17.57 -2.45
C ALA A 203 -10.70 -18.59 -1.38
N TYR A 204 -11.34 -18.60 -0.22
CA TYR A 204 -11.11 -19.61 0.83
C TYR A 204 -11.35 -21.04 0.31
N ASN A 205 -12.40 -21.25 -0.48
CA ASN A 205 -12.74 -22.56 -1.04
C ASN A 205 -11.89 -22.94 -2.25
N LEU A 206 -11.33 -21.98 -2.99
CA LEU A 206 -10.60 -22.24 -4.23
C LEU A 206 -9.08 -22.27 -4.06
N PHE A 207 -8.53 -21.51 -3.09
CA PHE A 207 -7.09 -21.31 -2.96
C PHE A 207 -6.57 -21.79 -1.59
N GLY A 208 -5.80 -22.86 -1.56
CA GLY A 208 -5.22 -23.39 -0.32
C GLY A 208 -4.34 -22.39 0.45
N VAL A 209 -3.72 -21.42 -0.24
CA VAL A 209 -2.96 -20.34 0.42
C VAL A 209 -3.88 -19.39 1.18
N VAL A 210 -5.06 -19.08 0.64
CA VAL A 210 -6.06 -18.24 1.31
C VAL A 210 -6.66 -18.99 2.49
N GLN A 211 -7.03 -20.24 2.28
CA GLN A 211 -7.52 -21.13 3.34
C GLN A 211 -6.53 -21.15 4.51
N LEU A 212 -5.26 -21.42 4.24
CA LEU A 212 -4.23 -21.44 5.28
C LEU A 212 -4.15 -20.13 6.06
N ARG A 213 -4.16 -18.99 5.37
CA ARG A 213 -4.09 -17.65 6.03
C ARG A 213 -5.31 -17.38 6.90
N VAL A 214 -6.50 -17.79 6.47
CA VAL A 214 -7.73 -17.63 7.25
C VAL A 214 -7.74 -18.58 8.44
N ASP A 215 -7.35 -19.83 8.27
CA ASP A 215 -7.31 -20.83 9.37
C ASP A 215 -6.32 -20.40 10.47
N ILE A 216 -5.11 -19.97 10.10
CA ILE A 216 -4.12 -19.42 11.03
C ILE A 216 -4.62 -18.14 11.71
N TRP A 217 -5.33 -17.29 10.97
CA TRP A 217 -5.92 -16.07 11.53
C TRP A 217 -7.01 -16.38 12.56
N LEU A 218 -7.87 -17.37 12.29
CA LEU A 218 -8.93 -17.80 13.22
C LEU A 218 -8.38 -18.54 14.43
N ASN A 219 -7.44 -19.48 14.23
CA ASN A 219 -6.83 -20.23 15.33
C ASN A 219 -5.38 -20.61 15.00
N PRO A 220 -4.38 -19.82 15.42
CA PRO A 220 -2.97 -20.10 15.15
C PRO A 220 -2.36 -21.19 16.03
N TRP A 221 -2.95 -21.47 17.19
CA TRP A 221 -2.33 -22.29 18.23
C TRP A 221 -2.07 -23.75 17.84
N PRO A 222 -2.93 -24.45 17.10
CA PRO A 222 -2.65 -25.81 16.66
C PRO A 222 -1.44 -25.95 15.73
N GLU A 223 -1.07 -24.86 15.06
CA GLU A 223 0.05 -24.78 14.10
C GLU A 223 1.18 -23.87 14.61
N ALA A 224 1.28 -23.67 15.94
CA ALA A 224 2.19 -22.71 16.55
C ALA A 224 3.66 -22.94 16.20
N ASP A 225 4.09 -24.21 16.15
CA ASP A 225 5.46 -24.60 15.81
C ASP A 225 5.66 -24.85 14.29
N GLY A 226 4.61 -24.66 13.50
CA GLY A 226 4.59 -24.89 12.05
C GLY A 226 4.27 -23.63 11.26
N ARG A 227 3.18 -23.74 10.51
CA ARG A 227 2.75 -22.68 9.54
C ARG A 227 2.32 -21.38 10.19
N ALA A 228 1.85 -21.40 11.44
CA ALA A 228 1.47 -20.22 12.21
C ALA A 228 2.62 -19.62 13.04
N PHE A 229 3.81 -20.21 13.01
CA PHE A 229 4.95 -19.82 13.86
C PHE A 229 5.22 -18.31 13.84
N GLN A 230 5.28 -17.70 12.66
CA GLN A 230 5.53 -16.28 12.52
C GLN A 230 4.49 -15.42 13.25
N LEU A 231 3.20 -15.76 13.12
CA LEU A 231 2.11 -15.02 13.75
C LEU A 231 2.13 -15.22 15.27
N VAL A 232 2.36 -16.43 15.74
CA VAL A 232 2.44 -16.74 17.19
C VAL A 232 3.62 -15.99 17.82
N GLN A 233 4.80 -16.03 17.20
CA GLN A 233 5.96 -15.27 17.67
C GLN A 233 5.69 -13.75 17.69
N SER A 234 4.98 -13.22 16.69
CA SER A 234 4.62 -11.80 16.69
C SER A 234 3.68 -11.44 17.86
N LEU A 235 2.70 -12.29 18.18
CA LEU A 235 1.82 -12.07 19.34
C LEU A 235 2.58 -12.15 20.67
N GLN A 236 3.56 -13.06 20.76
CA GLN A 236 4.46 -13.15 21.94
C GLN A 236 5.33 -11.90 22.08
N ALA A 237 5.85 -11.35 20.96
CA ALA A 237 6.60 -10.11 20.93
C ALA A 237 5.77 -8.92 21.49
N PHE A 238 4.50 -8.81 21.08
CA PHE A 238 3.59 -7.80 21.66
C PHE A 238 3.37 -8.00 23.17
N ALA A 239 3.19 -9.24 23.60
CA ALA A 239 3.00 -9.56 25.02
C ALA A 239 4.26 -9.26 25.85
N ALA A 240 5.44 -9.57 25.31
CA ALA A 240 6.73 -9.33 25.97
C ALA A 240 7.06 -7.83 26.09
N GLY A 241 6.66 -7.02 25.10
CA GLY A 241 6.98 -5.58 25.07
C GLY A 241 6.26 -4.77 26.14
N GLY A 242 5.05 -5.17 26.57
CA GLY A 242 4.29 -4.41 27.57
C GLY A 242 4.10 -2.94 27.18
N ILE A 243 4.14 -2.02 28.18
CA ILE A 243 3.92 -0.58 27.94
C ILE A 243 5.17 0.10 27.41
N PHE A 244 6.34 -0.15 28.01
CA PHE A 244 7.59 0.57 27.73
C PHE A 244 8.55 -0.18 26.81
N GLY A 245 8.28 -1.44 26.49
CA GLY A 245 9.17 -2.32 25.74
C GLY A 245 10.22 -3.00 26.62
N GLN A 246 10.88 -3.99 26.04
CA GLN A 246 12.04 -4.67 26.65
C GLN A 246 13.28 -3.78 26.65
N GLY A 247 13.29 -2.71 25.84
CA GLY A 247 14.46 -1.88 25.56
C GLY A 247 15.09 -2.22 24.21
N ILE A 248 15.73 -1.22 23.60
CA ILE A 248 16.38 -1.37 22.30
C ILE A 248 17.51 -2.40 22.40
N GLY A 249 17.43 -3.48 21.62
CA GLY A 249 18.41 -4.55 21.63
C GLY A 249 18.31 -5.52 22.81
N GLN A 250 17.36 -5.35 23.71
CA GLN A 250 17.14 -6.25 24.84
C GLN A 250 16.06 -7.29 24.57
N GLY A 251 15.17 -7.02 23.60
CA GLY A 251 14.21 -8.00 23.08
C GLY A 251 14.88 -9.00 22.13
N SER A 252 14.11 -9.98 21.73
CA SER A 252 14.55 -11.04 20.81
C SER A 252 13.65 -11.16 19.57
N PRO A 253 13.28 -10.06 18.89
CA PRO A 253 12.39 -10.10 17.74
C PRO A 253 13.00 -10.87 16.55
N GLY A 254 14.29 -11.15 16.57
CA GLY A 254 14.99 -11.98 15.58
C GLY A 254 14.48 -13.44 15.50
N TYR A 255 13.75 -13.92 16.51
CA TYR A 255 13.07 -15.21 16.44
C TYR A 255 11.91 -15.23 15.45
N ILE A 256 11.35 -14.07 15.08
CA ILE A 256 10.31 -13.97 14.07
C ILE A 256 10.97 -14.07 12.68
N PRO A 257 10.71 -15.10 11.89
CA PRO A 257 11.24 -15.20 10.53
C PRO A 257 10.82 -13.99 9.69
N VAL A 258 11.76 -13.43 8.90
CA VAL A 258 11.52 -12.26 8.03
C VAL A 258 10.99 -11.03 8.79
N VAL A 259 11.38 -10.87 10.05
CA VAL A 259 10.93 -9.76 10.92
C VAL A 259 11.15 -8.39 10.29
N HIS A 260 12.25 -8.18 9.57
CA HIS A 260 12.65 -6.93 8.94
C HIS A 260 11.72 -6.46 7.80
N SER A 261 10.88 -7.34 7.27
CA SER A 261 9.93 -7.04 6.20
C SER A 261 8.49 -6.96 6.74
N ASP A 262 7.90 -8.10 7.07
CA ASP A 262 6.46 -8.22 7.31
C ASP A 262 6.09 -8.03 8.79
N PHE A 263 7.04 -8.18 9.72
CA PHE A 263 6.80 -8.15 11.16
C PHE A 263 7.56 -7.03 11.89
N VAL A 264 8.02 -5.99 11.18
CA VAL A 264 8.71 -4.84 11.80
C VAL A 264 7.86 -4.20 12.91
N PHE A 265 6.54 -4.16 12.74
CA PHE A 265 5.63 -3.62 13.75
C PHE A 265 5.66 -4.44 15.06
N ALA A 266 5.81 -5.76 14.98
CA ALA A 266 5.99 -6.61 16.16
C ALA A 266 7.35 -6.38 16.84
N ALA A 267 8.42 -6.18 16.05
CA ALA A 267 9.72 -5.82 16.60
C ALA A 267 9.69 -4.48 17.34
N ILE A 268 8.99 -3.49 16.79
CA ILE A 268 8.76 -2.20 17.46
C ILE A 268 7.99 -2.41 18.76
N ALA A 269 6.94 -3.23 18.74
CA ALA A 269 6.15 -3.50 19.93
C ALA A 269 6.96 -4.20 21.03
N GLU A 270 7.85 -5.13 20.68
CA GLU A 270 8.68 -5.82 21.66
C GLU A 270 9.69 -4.89 22.32
N GLU A 271 10.37 -4.03 21.56
CA GLU A 271 11.49 -3.23 22.06
C GLU A 271 11.09 -1.86 22.59
N TRP A 272 10.10 -1.21 21.97
CA TRP A 272 9.58 0.11 22.39
C TRP A 272 8.20 0.02 23.05
N GLY A 273 7.63 -1.18 23.14
CA GLY A 273 6.35 -1.42 23.79
C GLY A 273 5.15 -0.78 23.09
N LEU A 274 4.09 -0.62 23.87
CA LEU A 274 2.88 0.06 23.44
C LEU A 274 3.15 1.51 22.99
N LEU A 275 4.08 2.22 23.65
CA LEU A 275 4.44 3.59 23.27
C LEU A 275 5.03 3.66 21.86
N GLY A 276 5.92 2.74 21.52
CA GLY A 276 6.46 2.63 20.17
C GLY A 276 5.36 2.33 19.13
N SER A 277 4.51 1.37 19.44
CA SER A 277 3.39 1.02 18.57
C SER A 277 2.41 2.18 18.34
N ILE A 278 2.06 2.92 19.40
CA ILE A 278 1.22 4.13 19.30
C ILE A 278 1.92 5.21 18.48
N THR A 279 3.24 5.39 18.65
CA THR A 279 4.00 6.38 17.86
C THR A 279 3.90 6.09 16.36
N VAL A 280 4.02 4.82 15.95
CA VAL A 280 3.84 4.43 14.53
C VAL A 280 2.42 4.77 14.04
N ILE A 281 1.39 4.41 14.83
CA ILE A 281 -0.01 4.69 14.49
C ILE A 281 -0.26 6.20 14.35
N VAL A 282 0.27 7.00 15.28
CA VAL A 282 0.17 8.47 15.26
C VAL A 282 0.87 9.05 14.03
N CYS A 283 2.06 8.58 13.70
CA CYS A 283 2.77 9.02 12.49
C CYS A 283 1.95 8.76 11.22
N ILE A 284 1.36 7.55 11.11
CA ILE A 284 0.50 7.21 9.96
C ILE A 284 -0.78 8.07 9.97
N ALA A 285 -1.39 8.30 11.13
CA ALA A 285 -2.57 9.17 11.24
C ALA A 285 -2.26 10.61 10.85
N ILE A 286 -1.09 11.15 11.25
CA ILE A 286 -0.62 12.47 10.81
C ILE A 286 -0.44 12.47 9.28
N PHE A 287 0.19 11.43 8.71
CA PHE A 287 0.36 11.32 7.26
C PHE A 287 -1.00 11.37 6.53
N ILE A 288 -1.96 10.56 6.98
CA ILE A 288 -3.31 10.50 6.39
C ILE A 288 -4.01 11.86 6.50
N THR A 289 -4.01 12.48 7.66
CA THR A 289 -4.67 13.77 7.87
C THR A 289 -4.05 14.89 7.03
N ARG A 290 -2.72 14.91 6.88
CA ARG A 290 -2.01 15.87 6.00
C ARG A 290 -2.33 15.62 4.53
N GLY A 291 -2.32 14.36 4.09
CA GLY A 291 -2.67 14.00 2.71
C GLY A 291 -4.12 14.34 2.35
N LEU A 292 -5.08 14.07 3.24
CA LEU A 292 -6.49 14.45 3.05
C LEU A 292 -6.67 15.97 3.08
N ARG A 293 -5.92 16.70 3.91
CA ARG A 293 -5.90 18.16 3.89
C ARG A 293 -5.42 18.70 2.55
N ILE A 294 -4.36 18.12 1.97
CA ILE A 294 -3.90 18.48 0.62
C ILE A 294 -5.00 18.24 -0.40
N ALA A 295 -5.71 17.10 -0.33
CA ALA A 295 -6.84 16.82 -1.21
C ALA A 295 -7.96 17.86 -1.08
N ALA A 296 -8.31 18.24 0.14
CA ALA A 296 -9.32 19.27 0.41
C ALA A 296 -8.93 20.65 -0.15
N LEU A 297 -7.65 21.01 -0.12
CA LEU A 297 -7.15 22.27 -0.71
C LEU A 297 -7.19 22.27 -2.25
N GLN A 298 -7.36 21.11 -2.90
CA GLN A 298 -7.47 20.99 -4.36
C GLN A 298 -8.95 20.96 -4.84
N GLN A 299 -9.91 21.40 -4.02
CA GLN A 299 -11.32 21.50 -4.41
C GLN A 299 -11.47 22.33 -5.68
N GLY A 300 -12.32 21.85 -6.62
CA GLY A 300 -12.47 22.42 -7.95
C GLY A 300 -11.52 21.86 -9.03
N ARG A 301 -10.54 21.04 -8.65
CA ARG A 301 -9.62 20.35 -9.57
C ARG A 301 -9.75 18.83 -9.40
N PRO A 302 -10.77 18.16 -9.97
CA PRO A 302 -11.15 16.77 -9.64
C PRO A 302 -10.00 15.78 -9.72
N PHE A 303 -9.16 15.86 -10.76
CA PHE A 303 -8.00 14.98 -10.90
C PHE A 303 -7.02 15.12 -9.72
N ARG A 304 -6.67 16.34 -9.33
CA ARG A 304 -5.71 16.60 -8.24
C ARG A 304 -6.28 16.14 -6.90
N THR A 305 -7.57 16.38 -6.67
CA THR A 305 -8.27 15.91 -5.45
C THR A 305 -8.26 14.39 -5.37
N LEU A 306 -8.71 13.70 -6.42
CA LEU A 306 -8.78 12.24 -6.46
C LEU A 306 -7.38 11.60 -6.39
N LEU A 307 -6.38 12.19 -7.03
CA LEU A 307 -5.01 11.72 -6.93
C LEU A 307 -4.48 11.83 -5.49
N ALA A 308 -4.68 12.96 -4.82
CA ALA A 308 -4.25 13.14 -3.43
C ALA A 308 -4.98 12.17 -2.48
N VAL A 309 -6.29 11.99 -2.63
CA VAL A 309 -7.06 11.00 -1.87
C VAL A 309 -6.51 9.59 -2.13
N GLY A 310 -6.34 9.21 -3.39
CA GLY A 310 -5.90 7.87 -3.75
C GLY A 310 -4.51 7.52 -3.21
N LEU A 311 -3.54 8.43 -3.33
CA LEU A 311 -2.19 8.24 -2.79
C LEU A 311 -2.19 8.14 -1.26
N THR A 312 -2.98 8.98 -0.60
CA THR A 312 -3.09 8.98 0.87
C THR A 312 -3.74 7.71 1.39
N THR A 313 -4.87 7.32 0.79
CA THR A 313 -5.59 6.12 1.19
C THR A 313 -4.82 4.84 0.88
N LEU A 314 -4.03 4.81 -0.18
CA LEU A 314 -3.17 3.68 -0.51
C LEU A 314 -2.16 3.41 0.62
N ILE A 315 -1.42 4.42 1.07
CA ILE A 315 -0.48 4.30 2.20
C ILE A 315 -1.22 3.96 3.50
N GLY A 316 -2.34 4.63 3.77
CA GLY A 316 -3.14 4.38 4.97
C GLY A 316 -3.68 2.95 5.05
N LEU A 317 -4.29 2.46 3.97
CA LEU A 317 -4.83 1.10 3.91
C LEU A 317 -3.72 0.05 3.97
N GLN A 318 -2.61 0.25 3.25
CA GLN A 318 -1.46 -0.66 3.31
C GLN A 318 -0.93 -0.77 4.75
N SER A 319 -0.80 0.36 5.46
CA SER A 319 -0.37 0.39 6.86
C SER A 319 -1.37 -0.31 7.79
N LEU A 320 -2.66 -0.07 7.61
CA LEU A 320 -3.71 -0.74 8.40
C LEU A 320 -3.75 -2.24 8.16
N MET A 321 -3.57 -2.68 6.91
CA MET A 321 -3.59 -4.10 6.56
C MET A 321 -2.43 -4.85 7.19
N ILE A 322 -1.19 -4.31 7.16
CA ILE A 322 -0.04 -4.98 7.74
C ILE A 322 -0.10 -4.96 9.27
N MET A 323 -0.39 -3.83 9.89
CA MET A 323 -0.53 -3.75 11.35
C MET A 323 -1.67 -4.63 11.85
N GLY A 324 -2.83 -4.61 11.18
CA GLY A 324 -3.97 -5.47 11.50
C GLY A 324 -3.66 -6.95 11.31
N GLY A 325 -2.87 -7.31 10.31
CA GLY A 325 -2.44 -8.69 10.08
C GLY A 325 -1.51 -9.20 11.18
N VAL A 326 -0.52 -8.40 11.57
CA VAL A 326 0.45 -8.73 12.64
C VAL A 326 -0.24 -8.81 14.02
N LEU A 327 -1.24 -7.96 14.27
CA LEU A 327 -2.07 -7.99 15.48
C LEU A 327 -3.19 -9.07 15.45
N ARG A 328 -3.29 -9.85 14.39
CA ARG A 328 -4.38 -10.81 14.20
C ARG A 328 -5.79 -10.18 14.20
N VAL A 329 -5.91 -8.90 13.85
CA VAL A 329 -7.21 -8.24 13.59
C VAL A 329 -7.72 -8.58 12.20
N LEU A 330 -6.77 -8.72 11.24
CA LEU A 330 -7.01 -9.12 9.84
C LEU A 330 -6.16 -10.33 9.48
N PRO A 331 -6.52 -11.09 8.44
CA PRO A 331 -5.63 -12.11 7.90
C PRO A 331 -4.30 -11.49 7.39
N LEU A 332 -3.19 -12.19 7.57
CA LEU A 332 -1.88 -11.74 7.09
C LEU A 332 -1.88 -11.59 5.57
N THR A 333 -1.48 -10.41 5.09
CA THR A 333 -1.49 -10.06 3.67
C THR A 333 -0.12 -10.12 3.01
N GLY A 334 0.98 -10.01 3.79
CA GLY A 334 2.35 -10.01 3.26
C GLY A 334 2.73 -8.72 2.52
N VAL A 335 2.06 -7.60 2.82
CA VAL A 335 2.45 -6.27 2.33
C VAL A 335 3.41 -5.63 3.33
N THR A 336 4.32 -4.78 2.86
CA THR A 336 5.29 -4.09 3.71
C THR A 336 4.67 -2.89 4.43
N LEU A 337 5.15 -2.56 5.65
CA LEU A 337 4.78 -1.32 6.35
C LEU A 337 5.54 -0.14 5.72
N PRO A 338 4.84 0.82 5.09
CA PRO A 338 5.50 1.94 4.42
C PRO A 338 6.50 2.66 5.32
N TYR A 339 7.67 3.00 4.78
CA TYR A 339 8.78 3.72 5.40
C TYR A 339 9.54 2.96 6.50
N LEU A 340 8.95 1.96 7.15
CA LEU A 340 9.54 1.23 8.28
C LEU A 340 10.11 -0.12 7.88
N SER A 341 9.41 -0.88 7.02
CA SER A 341 9.86 -2.21 6.57
C SER A 341 11.01 -2.15 5.58
N TYR A 342 11.81 -3.22 5.58
CA TYR A 342 12.74 -3.47 4.50
C TYR A 342 11.98 -3.74 3.18
N GLY A 343 12.35 -3.02 2.13
CA GLY A 343 11.77 -3.21 0.80
C GLY A 343 12.12 -2.05 -0.13
N GLY A 344 13.16 -2.21 -0.96
CA GLY A 344 13.68 -1.13 -1.80
C GLY A 344 12.64 -0.56 -2.77
N SER A 345 11.93 -1.40 -3.51
CA SER A 345 10.87 -0.96 -4.45
C SER A 345 9.68 -0.33 -3.74
N SER A 346 9.27 -0.88 -2.59
CA SER A 346 8.18 -0.32 -1.79
C SER A 346 8.55 1.06 -1.22
N LEU A 347 9.78 1.19 -0.70
CA LEU A 347 10.31 2.47 -0.22
C LEU A 347 10.36 3.51 -1.33
N LEU A 348 10.91 3.16 -2.51
CA LEU A 348 10.99 4.03 -3.67
C LEU A 348 9.61 4.55 -4.07
N MET A 349 8.64 3.66 -4.23
CA MET A 349 7.29 4.06 -4.65
C MET A 349 6.55 4.85 -3.56
N SER A 350 6.77 4.54 -2.28
CA SER A 350 6.23 5.32 -1.15
C SER A 350 6.78 6.75 -1.13
N PHE A 351 8.08 6.94 -1.40
CA PHE A 351 8.68 8.27 -1.52
C PHE A 351 8.22 9.02 -2.77
N ILE A 352 8.01 8.34 -3.90
CA ILE A 352 7.40 8.95 -5.10
C ILE A 352 5.99 9.46 -4.77
N MET A 353 5.18 8.70 -4.02
CA MET A 353 3.85 9.15 -3.57
C MET A 353 3.93 10.41 -2.71
N VAL A 354 4.90 10.49 -1.80
CA VAL A 354 5.15 11.72 -1.02
C VAL A 354 5.55 12.88 -1.94
N GLY A 355 6.42 12.64 -2.91
CA GLY A 355 6.81 13.65 -3.91
C GLY A 355 5.62 14.22 -4.68
N LEU A 356 4.68 13.35 -5.08
CA LEU A 356 3.42 13.76 -5.72
C LEU A 356 2.53 14.56 -4.76
N LEU A 357 2.38 14.14 -3.51
CA LEU A 357 1.62 14.89 -2.50
C LEU A 357 2.25 16.26 -2.21
N LEU A 358 3.58 16.34 -2.08
CA LEU A 358 4.31 17.60 -1.93
C LEU A 358 4.13 18.50 -3.15
N ARG A 359 4.09 17.96 -4.36
CA ARG A 359 3.81 18.70 -5.58
C ARG A 359 2.38 19.23 -5.61
N LEU A 360 1.41 18.42 -5.17
CA LEU A 360 0.01 18.82 -5.05
C LEU A 360 -0.19 19.90 -3.98
N SER A 361 0.59 19.85 -2.89
CA SER A 361 0.51 20.84 -1.81
C SER A 361 1.08 22.20 -2.21
N ALA A 362 1.95 22.28 -3.21
CA ALA A 362 2.46 23.53 -3.75
C ALA A 362 1.29 24.30 -4.38
N GLN A 363 0.84 25.36 -3.72
CA GLN A 363 -0.19 26.23 -4.28
C GLN A 363 0.41 26.94 -5.51
N GLU A 364 -0.09 26.61 -6.67
CA GLU A 364 0.06 27.44 -7.86
C GLU A 364 -1.03 28.52 -7.74
N ASN A 365 -0.59 29.75 -7.50
CA ASN A 365 -1.42 30.94 -7.71
C ASN A 365 -1.70 31.07 -9.20
#